data_df01e5fb0d31ad5752f2742d1eb0d2ea
#
_entry.id   df01e5fb0d31ad5752f2742d1eb0d2ea
#
_cell.length_a   1.000
_cell.length_b   1.000
_cell.length_c   1.000
_cell.angle_alpha   90.00
_cell.angle_beta   90.00
_cell.angle_gamma   90.00
#
_symmetry.space_group_name_H-M   'P 1'
#
loop_
_entity.id
_entity.type
_entity.pdbx_description
1 polymer ?
#
loop_
_entity_poly.entity_id
_entity_poly.type
_entity_poly.pdbx_seq_one_letter_code
_entity_poly.pdbx_strand_id
1 'polypeptide(L)'
;MPAARESLLDAAGAALAARPWPDVRMVDVAAAAGVSRQTLYNEFGGKAGLGRALVRREADRYLDGVDRALNTALRAPERLAAVAEWTVRAARAQPLVRALLTGSWGPGLPAASRSEPGPGDLARAVRDRAAAALTPGEGPQRCELAVRLALSYVIAPGEEPGAGELIGLLSAPNRTAGGRRPPG
;
A
#
# COMPACT_ATOMS: atom_id res chain seq x y z
N MET A 1 1.67 -18.91 18.37
CA MET A 1 0.93 -18.01 19.28
C MET A 1 0.72 -16.68 18.57
N PRO A 2 -0.52 -16.28 18.19
CA PRO A 2 -0.75 -15.06 17.40
C PRO A 2 -0.14 -13.80 18.00
N ALA A 3 -0.27 -13.61 19.32
CA ALA A 3 0.23 -12.41 20.00
C ALA A 3 1.77 -12.26 19.91
N ALA A 4 2.54 -13.33 20.08
CA ALA A 4 4.00 -13.29 19.98
C ALA A 4 4.45 -12.94 18.55
N ARG A 5 3.75 -13.48 17.53
CA ARG A 5 4.03 -13.18 16.14
C ARG A 5 3.83 -11.69 15.82
N GLU A 6 2.72 -11.10 16.28
CA GLU A 6 2.44 -9.68 16.07
C GLU A 6 3.42 -8.79 16.82
N SER A 7 3.74 -9.09 18.08
CA SER A 7 4.76 -8.36 18.85
C SER A 7 6.13 -8.37 18.16
N LEU A 8 6.53 -9.51 17.58
CA LEU A 8 7.78 -9.62 16.81
C LEU A 8 7.76 -8.79 15.54
N LEU A 9 6.65 -8.77 14.82
CA LEU A 9 6.51 -7.95 13.62
C LEU A 9 6.48 -6.45 13.97
N ASP A 10 5.85 -6.05 15.07
CA ASP A 10 5.86 -4.66 15.54
C ASP A 10 7.27 -4.21 15.92
N ALA A 11 8.00 -5.04 16.67
CA ALA A 11 9.39 -4.78 17.03
C ALA A 11 10.29 -4.70 15.78
N ALA A 12 10.08 -5.57 14.79
CA ALA A 12 10.83 -5.55 13.53
C ALA A 12 10.52 -4.28 12.71
N GLY A 13 9.26 -3.86 12.65
CA GLY A 13 8.84 -2.62 11.98
C GLY A 13 9.45 -1.38 12.65
N ALA A 14 9.42 -1.30 13.98
CA ALA A 14 10.05 -0.23 14.75
C ALA A 14 11.57 -0.20 14.53
N ALA A 15 12.23 -1.37 14.50
CA ALA A 15 13.65 -1.47 14.22
C ALA A 15 14.01 -0.98 12.81
N LEU A 16 13.19 -1.33 11.79
CA LEU A 16 13.38 -0.88 10.41
C LEU A 16 13.16 0.63 10.26
N ALA A 17 12.24 1.22 11.02
CA ALA A 17 12.05 2.67 11.04
C ALA A 17 13.26 3.42 11.63
N ALA A 18 14.01 2.79 12.53
CA ALA A 18 15.16 3.38 13.21
C ALA A 18 16.50 3.16 12.50
N ARG A 19 16.63 2.08 11.70
CA ARG A 19 17.91 1.71 11.05
C ARG A 19 17.67 0.83 9.82
N PRO A 20 18.63 0.79 8.85
CA PRO A 20 18.55 -0.09 7.69
C PRO A 20 18.40 -1.58 8.08
N TRP A 21 17.66 -2.35 7.30
CA TRP A 21 17.41 -3.76 7.57
C TRP A 21 18.66 -4.62 7.76
N PRO A 22 19.77 -4.43 7.01
CA PRO A 22 21.02 -5.16 7.28
C PRO A 22 21.50 -5.04 8.73
N ASP A 23 21.29 -3.88 9.38
CA ASP A 23 21.75 -3.57 10.74
C ASP A 23 20.74 -4.01 11.82
N VAL A 24 19.55 -4.46 11.44
CA VAL A 24 18.57 -5.02 12.38
C VAL A 24 19.04 -6.39 12.84
N ARG A 25 19.23 -6.57 14.15
CA ARG A 25 19.65 -7.85 14.75
C ARG A 25 18.46 -8.59 15.33
N MET A 26 18.40 -9.91 15.06
CA MET A 26 17.33 -10.78 15.55
C MET A 26 17.20 -10.80 17.07
N VAL A 27 18.34 -10.67 17.78
CA VAL A 27 18.36 -10.63 19.24
C VAL A 27 17.66 -9.37 19.77
N ASP A 28 17.87 -8.23 19.12
CA ASP A 28 17.26 -6.96 19.54
C ASP A 28 15.74 -6.99 19.29
N VAL A 29 15.32 -7.56 18.16
CA VAL A 29 13.88 -7.74 17.83
C VAL A 29 13.19 -8.65 18.86
N ALA A 30 13.80 -9.78 19.21
CA ALA A 30 13.23 -10.70 20.20
C ALA A 30 13.13 -10.04 21.59
N ALA A 31 14.17 -9.31 22.01
CA ALA A 31 14.18 -8.58 23.27
C ALA A 31 13.10 -7.48 23.31
N ALA A 32 12.99 -6.69 22.22
CA ALA A 32 11.98 -5.63 22.11
C ALA A 32 10.54 -6.19 22.10
N ALA A 33 10.35 -7.38 21.54
CA ALA A 33 9.06 -8.08 21.54
C ALA A 33 8.74 -8.81 22.85
N GLY A 34 9.65 -8.85 23.81
CA GLY A 34 9.47 -9.57 25.08
C GLY A 34 9.43 -11.10 24.94
N VAL A 35 10.06 -11.65 23.89
CA VAL A 35 10.06 -13.10 23.63
C VAL A 35 11.47 -13.67 23.53
N SER A 36 11.60 -15.00 23.62
CA SER A 36 12.90 -15.67 23.46
C SER A 36 13.36 -15.65 21.99
N ARG A 37 14.69 -15.71 21.78
CA ARG A 37 15.25 -15.93 20.42
C ARG A 37 14.70 -17.20 19.78
N GLN A 38 14.54 -18.26 20.56
CA GLN A 38 14.00 -19.52 20.08
C GLN A 38 12.58 -19.35 19.53
N THR A 39 11.73 -18.58 20.22
CA THR A 39 10.38 -18.26 19.76
C THR A 39 10.42 -17.55 18.42
N LEU A 40 11.31 -16.54 18.25
CA LEU A 40 11.46 -15.82 16.99
C LEU A 40 11.91 -16.76 15.85
N TYR A 41 12.90 -17.62 16.10
CA TYR A 41 13.37 -18.58 15.08
C TYR A 41 12.32 -19.63 14.74
N ASN A 42 11.53 -20.10 15.72
CA ASN A 42 10.42 -21.02 15.47
C ASN A 42 9.32 -20.38 14.61
N GLU A 43 9.02 -19.09 14.81
CA GLU A 43 7.97 -18.37 14.07
C GLU A 43 8.36 -18.00 12.63
N PHE A 44 9.63 -17.63 12.41
CA PHE A 44 10.05 -17.04 11.13
C PHE A 44 11.22 -17.78 10.44
N GLY A 45 11.84 -18.75 11.10
CA GLY A 45 12.99 -19.48 10.58
C GLY A 45 14.28 -18.65 10.50
N GLY A 46 14.22 -17.32 10.64
CA GLY A 46 15.36 -16.42 10.58
C GLY A 46 15.03 -15.04 10.02
N LYS A 47 16.07 -14.22 9.83
CA LYS A 47 15.94 -12.81 9.41
C LYS A 47 15.23 -12.66 8.07
N ALA A 48 15.48 -13.53 7.11
CA ALA A 48 14.82 -13.52 5.81
C ALA A 48 13.31 -13.83 5.93
N GLY A 49 12.93 -14.79 6.78
CA GLY A 49 11.53 -15.12 7.05
C GLY A 49 10.79 -13.99 7.77
N LEU A 50 11.44 -13.37 8.76
CA LEU A 50 10.91 -12.19 9.44
C LEU A 50 10.71 -11.03 8.48
N GLY A 51 11.70 -10.77 7.59
CA GLY A 51 11.60 -9.73 6.56
C GLY A 51 10.43 -9.95 5.61
N ARG A 52 10.26 -11.18 5.10
CA ARG A 52 9.11 -11.54 4.25
C ARG A 52 7.77 -11.34 4.98
N ALA A 53 7.69 -11.76 6.24
CA ALA A 53 6.47 -11.58 7.02
C ALA A 53 6.15 -10.11 7.27
N LEU A 54 7.17 -9.28 7.51
CA LEU A 54 7.02 -7.84 7.66
C LEU A 54 6.50 -7.18 6.37
N VAL A 55 7.08 -7.54 5.22
CA VAL A 55 6.63 -7.04 3.91
C VAL A 55 5.17 -7.38 3.66
N ARG A 56 4.75 -8.62 3.89
CA ARG A 56 3.34 -9.04 3.73
C ARG A 56 2.42 -8.25 4.65
N ARG A 57 2.79 -8.11 5.93
CA ARG A 57 1.99 -7.33 6.89
C ARG A 57 1.80 -5.88 6.45
N GLU A 58 2.84 -5.24 5.93
CA GLU A 58 2.73 -3.86 5.44
C GLU A 58 1.86 -3.77 4.16
N ALA A 59 1.90 -4.78 3.29
CA ALA A 59 0.95 -4.89 2.17
C ALA A 59 -0.50 -5.02 2.66
N ASP A 60 -0.75 -5.90 3.63
CA ASP A 60 -2.09 -6.11 4.21
C ASP A 60 -2.59 -4.83 4.88
N ARG A 61 -1.76 -4.16 5.70
CA ARG A 61 -2.10 -2.88 6.34
C ARG A 61 -2.43 -1.78 5.34
N TYR A 62 -1.69 -1.72 4.23
CA TYR A 62 -2.00 -0.79 3.15
C TYR A 62 -3.38 -1.08 2.55
N LEU A 63 -3.67 -2.34 2.25
CA LEU A 63 -4.95 -2.77 1.68
C LEU A 63 -6.13 -2.57 2.65
N ASP A 64 -5.93 -2.80 3.95
CA ASP A 64 -6.92 -2.46 4.99
C ASP A 64 -7.24 -0.96 5.02
N GLY A 65 -6.25 -0.12 4.76
CA GLY A 65 -6.45 1.32 4.63
C GLY A 65 -7.25 1.70 3.39
N VAL A 66 -7.03 1.01 2.27
CA VAL A 66 -7.85 1.14 1.06
C VAL A 66 -9.30 0.73 1.34
N ASP A 67 -9.51 -0.40 2.02
CA ASP A 67 -10.86 -0.86 2.40
C ASP A 67 -11.57 0.17 3.27
N ARG A 68 -10.88 0.74 4.27
CA ARG A 68 -11.45 1.82 5.09
C ARG A 68 -11.86 3.04 4.27
N ALA A 69 -11.03 3.46 3.32
CA ALA A 69 -11.32 4.60 2.45
C ALA A 69 -12.52 4.33 1.52
N LEU A 70 -12.62 3.12 0.99
CA LEU A 70 -13.72 2.71 0.11
C LEU A 70 -15.05 2.51 0.86
N ASN A 71 -15.03 2.12 2.13
CA ASN A 71 -16.22 1.83 2.93
C ASN A 71 -16.71 3.03 3.79
N THR A 72 -16.30 4.25 3.45
CA THR A 72 -16.84 5.47 4.08
C THR A 72 -18.25 5.79 3.55
N ALA A 73 -19.01 6.61 4.30
CA ALA A 73 -20.34 7.09 3.89
C ALA A 73 -20.30 8.18 2.79
N LEU A 74 -19.17 8.40 2.16
CA LEU A 74 -18.95 9.40 1.12
C LEU A 74 -19.45 8.91 -0.25
N ARG A 75 -19.61 9.82 -1.21
CA ARG A 75 -19.91 9.51 -2.60
C ARG A 75 -18.68 8.87 -3.29
N ALA A 76 -18.88 8.15 -4.39
CA ALA A 76 -17.82 7.43 -5.09
C ALA A 76 -16.57 8.29 -5.42
N PRO A 77 -16.67 9.52 -5.97
CA PRO A 77 -15.49 10.35 -6.23
C PRO A 77 -14.71 10.70 -4.96
N GLU A 78 -15.41 10.97 -3.85
CA GLU A 78 -14.81 11.29 -2.56
C GLU A 78 -14.09 10.08 -1.95
N ARG A 79 -14.64 8.87 -2.11
CA ARG A 79 -13.98 7.62 -1.71
C ARG A 79 -12.70 7.38 -2.51
N LEU A 80 -12.74 7.65 -3.82
CA LEU A 80 -11.56 7.51 -4.68
C LEU A 80 -10.47 8.53 -4.33
N ALA A 81 -10.84 9.78 -4.02
CA ALA A 81 -9.90 10.76 -3.51
C ALA A 81 -9.28 10.32 -2.17
N ALA A 82 -10.08 9.77 -1.25
CA ALA A 82 -9.59 9.23 0.02
C ALA A 82 -8.61 8.05 -0.17
N VAL A 83 -8.83 7.19 -1.18
CA VAL A 83 -7.87 6.13 -1.56
C VAL A 83 -6.56 6.73 -2.06
N ALA A 84 -6.61 7.76 -2.91
CA ALA A 84 -5.42 8.45 -3.41
C ALA A 84 -4.62 9.10 -2.27
N GLU A 85 -5.28 9.86 -1.40
CA GLU A 85 -4.67 10.48 -0.22
C GLU A 85 -4.06 9.44 0.74
N TRP A 86 -4.77 8.34 0.98
CA TRP A 86 -4.24 7.24 1.78
C TRP A 86 -2.97 6.65 1.15
N THR A 87 -2.97 6.43 -0.17
CA THR A 87 -1.83 5.86 -0.90
C THR A 87 -0.59 6.75 -0.77
N VAL A 88 -0.73 8.07 -0.98
CA VAL A 88 0.38 9.02 -0.82
C VAL A 88 0.89 9.02 0.63
N ARG A 89 -0.02 9.13 1.60
CA ARG A 89 0.34 9.16 3.02
C ARG A 89 1.04 7.89 3.46
N ALA A 90 0.51 6.72 3.08
CA ALA A 90 1.08 5.42 3.43
C ALA A 90 2.49 5.22 2.82
N ALA A 91 2.67 5.59 1.54
CA ALA A 91 3.95 5.49 0.87
C ALA A 91 5.01 6.45 1.43
N ARG A 92 4.61 7.62 1.95
CA ARG A 92 5.51 8.56 2.60
C ARG A 92 5.90 8.13 4.01
N ALA A 93 4.95 7.59 4.75
CA ALA A 93 5.16 7.16 6.12
C ALA A 93 5.95 5.85 6.22
N GLN A 94 5.83 4.96 5.22
CA GLN A 94 6.34 3.60 5.30
C GLN A 94 7.20 3.24 4.08
N PRO A 95 8.54 3.12 4.23
CA PRO A 95 9.44 2.78 3.12
C PRO A 95 9.10 1.44 2.44
N LEU A 96 8.60 0.45 3.18
CA LEU A 96 8.15 -0.83 2.63
C LEU A 96 6.92 -0.67 1.73
N VAL A 97 5.94 0.14 2.14
CA VAL A 97 4.75 0.42 1.33
C VAL A 97 5.16 1.16 0.05
N ARG A 98 6.08 2.13 0.15
CA ARG A 98 6.64 2.81 -1.03
C ARG A 98 7.29 1.81 -1.98
N ALA A 99 8.15 0.92 -1.47
CA ALA A 99 8.82 -0.10 -2.28
C ALA A 99 7.83 -1.07 -2.94
N LEU A 100 6.81 -1.52 -2.21
CA LEU A 100 5.73 -2.37 -2.71
C LEU A 100 4.95 -1.70 -3.85
N LEU A 101 4.63 -0.41 -3.72
CA LEU A 101 3.83 0.33 -4.71
C LEU A 101 4.63 0.73 -5.95
N THR A 102 5.93 1.03 -5.80
CA THR A 102 6.77 1.54 -6.89
C THR A 102 7.69 0.48 -7.51
N GLY A 103 7.89 -0.65 -6.84
CA GLY A 103 8.90 -1.64 -7.21
C GLY A 103 10.34 -1.23 -6.88
N SER A 104 10.55 -0.07 -6.27
CA SER A 104 11.89 0.48 -5.97
C SER A 104 12.38 -0.01 -4.60
N TRP A 105 13.14 -1.08 -4.60
CA TRP A 105 13.74 -1.68 -3.39
C TRP A 105 15.15 -1.15 -3.16
N GLY A 106 15.34 -0.47 -2.04
CA GLY A 106 16.66 0.00 -1.63
C GLY A 106 17.41 -1.01 -0.76
N PRO A 107 18.75 -0.89 -0.63
CA PRO A 107 19.59 -1.81 0.17
C PRO A 107 19.24 -1.78 1.67
N GLY A 108 18.56 -0.75 2.14
CA GLY A 108 18.11 -0.63 3.53
C GLY A 108 16.83 -1.40 3.87
N LEU A 109 16.19 -2.06 2.90
CA LEU A 109 14.95 -2.82 3.09
C LEU A 109 15.22 -4.34 3.14
N PRO A 110 14.29 -5.15 3.70
CA PRO A 110 14.32 -6.59 3.53
C PRO A 110 14.38 -6.96 2.03
N ALA A 111 15.12 -8.00 1.69
CA ALA A 111 15.23 -8.43 0.30
C ALA A 111 13.84 -8.77 -0.28
N ALA A 112 13.55 -8.24 -1.45
CA ALA A 112 12.34 -8.61 -2.19
C ALA A 112 12.41 -10.09 -2.59
N SER A 113 11.31 -10.80 -2.44
CA SER A 113 11.17 -12.19 -2.90
C SER A 113 10.14 -12.26 -4.01
N ARG A 114 10.31 -13.20 -4.95
CA ARG A 114 9.34 -13.43 -6.03
C ARG A 114 7.95 -13.87 -5.54
N SER A 115 7.86 -14.33 -4.29
CA SER A 115 6.60 -14.78 -3.68
C SER A 115 5.85 -13.65 -2.96
N GLU A 116 6.36 -12.44 -2.96
CA GLU A 116 5.72 -11.28 -2.34
C GLU A 116 4.94 -10.48 -3.38
N PRO A 117 3.85 -9.80 -2.95
CA PRO A 117 3.07 -8.99 -3.87
C PRO A 117 3.93 -7.88 -4.47
N GLY A 118 3.97 -7.84 -5.79
CA GLY A 118 4.59 -6.75 -6.54
C GLY A 118 3.61 -5.59 -6.79
N PRO A 119 4.09 -4.50 -7.42
CA PRO A 119 3.23 -3.35 -7.74
C PRO A 119 1.98 -3.71 -8.52
N GLY A 120 2.10 -4.65 -9.48
CA GLY A 120 0.97 -5.13 -10.27
C GLY A 120 -0.07 -5.91 -9.46
N ASP A 121 0.37 -6.68 -8.46
CA ASP A 121 -0.52 -7.44 -7.59
C ASP A 121 -1.28 -6.52 -6.64
N LEU A 122 -0.60 -5.52 -6.07
CA LEU A 122 -1.25 -4.51 -5.25
C LEU A 122 -2.25 -3.67 -6.06
N ALA A 123 -1.89 -3.23 -7.26
CA ALA A 123 -2.80 -2.49 -8.13
C ALA A 123 -4.05 -3.32 -8.47
N ARG A 124 -3.88 -4.62 -8.72
CA ARG A 124 -5.00 -5.56 -8.93
C ARG A 124 -5.86 -5.68 -7.69
N ALA A 125 -5.25 -5.91 -6.51
CA ALA A 125 -5.97 -6.03 -5.25
C ALA A 125 -6.77 -4.77 -4.89
N VAL A 126 -6.25 -3.57 -5.15
CA VAL A 126 -6.98 -2.31 -4.97
C VAL A 126 -8.15 -2.19 -5.93
N ARG A 127 -7.97 -2.55 -7.20
CA ARG A 127 -9.03 -2.55 -8.21
C ARG A 127 -10.16 -3.51 -7.86
N ASP A 128 -9.83 -4.71 -7.39
CA ASP A 128 -10.82 -5.73 -7.00
C ASP A 128 -11.65 -5.25 -5.79
N ARG A 129 -11.02 -4.60 -4.80
CA ARG A 129 -11.71 -3.97 -3.67
C ARG A 129 -12.65 -2.84 -4.12
N ALA A 130 -12.17 -2.00 -5.03
CA ALA A 130 -13.00 -0.94 -5.59
C ALA A 130 -14.20 -1.49 -6.37
N ALA A 131 -14.01 -2.58 -7.12
CA ALA A 131 -15.10 -3.25 -7.82
C ALA A 131 -16.16 -3.81 -6.87
N ALA A 132 -15.74 -4.30 -5.69
CA ALA A 132 -16.64 -4.82 -4.67
C ALA A 132 -17.38 -3.70 -3.90
N ALA A 133 -16.76 -2.54 -3.72
CA ALA A 133 -17.28 -1.46 -2.88
C ALA A 133 -18.07 -0.38 -3.64
N LEU A 134 -17.87 -0.26 -4.96
CA LEU A 134 -18.46 0.79 -5.79
C LEU A 134 -19.42 0.21 -6.83
N THR A 135 -20.39 1.00 -7.26
CA THR A 135 -21.40 0.61 -8.26
C THR A 135 -20.74 0.21 -9.58
N PRO A 136 -21.26 -0.80 -10.30
CA PRO A 136 -20.77 -1.18 -11.62
C PRO A 136 -20.74 0.01 -12.58
N GLY A 137 -19.61 0.23 -13.24
CA GLY A 137 -19.38 1.33 -14.18
C GLY A 137 -18.65 2.55 -13.63
N GLU A 138 -18.61 2.76 -12.30
CA GLU A 138 -17.94 3.92 -11.69
C GLU A 138 -16.58 3.61 -11.05
N GLY A 139 -16.33 2.36 -10.72
CA GLY A 139 -15.33 2.03 -9.71
C GLY A 139 -13.94 1.63 -10.21
N PRO A 140 -13.73 0.49 -10.89
CA PRO A 140 -12.40 -0.14 -10.97
C PRO A 140 -11.39 0.69 -11.76
N GLN A 141 -11.80 1.26 -12.90
CA GLN A 141 -10.91 2.05 -13.77
C GLN A 141 -10.57 3.41 -13.15
N ARG A 142 -11.55 4.06 -12.51
CA ARG A 142 -11.32 5.32 -11.81
C ARG A 142 -10.47 5.13 -10.57
N CYS A 143 -10.64 4.02 -9.86
CA CYS A 143 -9.78 3.68 -8.72
C CYS A 143 -8.33 3.42 -9.17
N GLU A 144 -8.13 2.70 -10.26
CA GLU A 144 -6.79 2.53 -10.83
C GLU A 144 -6.17 3.88 -11.22
N LEU A 145 -6.93 4.77 -11.85
CA LEU A 145 -6.48 6.12 -12.18
C LEU A 145 -6.12 6.92 -10.92
N ALA A 146 -6.93 6.86 -9.86
CA ALA A 146 -6.67 7.50 -8.59
C ALA A 146 -5.36 7.02 -7.96
N VAL A 147 -5.12 5.72 -7.96
CA VAL A 147 -3.86 5.13 -7.44
C VAL A 147 -2.67 5.52 -8.31
N ARG A 148 -2.79 5.49 -9.64
CA ARG A 148 -1.71 5.92 -10.55
C ARG A 148 -1.36 7.39 -10.37
N LEU A 149 -2.36 8.25 -10.20
CA LEU A 149 -2.15 9.66 -9.90
C LEU A 149 -1.44 9.82 -8.54
N ALA A 150 -1.89 9.12 -7.50
CA ALA A 150 -1.24 9.12 -6.20
C ALA A 150 0.24 8.69 -6.29
N LEU A 151 0.54 7.65 -7.08
CA LEU A 151 1.92 7.18 -7.29
C LEU A 151 2.80 8.22 -7.96
N SER A 152 2.28 9.06 -8.86
CA SER A 152 3.05 10.15 -9.46
C SER A 152 3.59 11.12 -8.41
N TYR A 153 2.80 11.43 -7.37
CA TYR A 153 3.24 12.27 -6.24
C TYR A 153 4.20 11.57 -5.27
N VAL A 154 4.17 10.24 -5.23
CA VAL A 154 5.15 9.46 -4.45
C VAL A 154 6.51 9.42 -5.14
N ILE A 155 6.52 9.32 -6.47
CA ILE A 155 7.74 9.22 -7.29
C ILE A 155 8.36 10.60 -7.51
N ALA A 156 7.55 11.59 -7.85
CA ALA A 156 7.95 12.96 -8.09
C ALA A 156 7.17 13.90 -7.15
N PRO A 157 7.67 14.12 -5.93
CA PRO A 157 7.01 15.01 -4.97
C PRO A 157 6.89 16.44 -5.53
N GLY A 158 5.67 16.96 -5.52
CA GLY A 158 5.32 18.31 -5.93
C GLY A 158 4.24 18.87 -5.01
N GLU A 159 3.61 19.97 -5.41
CA GLU A 159 2.38 20.41 -4.73
C GLU A 159 1.29 19.35 -4.95
N GLU A 160 0.80 18.82 -3.85
CA GLU A 160 -0.28 17.83 -3.91
C GLU A 160 -1.60 18.54 -4.24
N PRO A 161 -2.38 18.00 -5.20
CA PRO A 161 -3.73 18.47 -5.39
C PRO A 161 -4.51 18.23 -4.10
N GLY A 162 -5.23 19.23 -3.64
CA GLY A 162 -6.16 19.08 -2.53
C GLY A 162 -7.25 18.05 -2.85
N ALA A 163 -7.92 17.53 -1.80
CA ALA A 163 -9.01 16.57 -1.97
C ALA A 163 -10.07 17.03 -2.99
N GLY A 164 -10.40 18.31 -3.01
CA GLY A 164 -11.35 18.90 -3.98
C GLY A 164 -10.87 18.83 -5.43
N GLU A 165 -9.58 19.02 -5.66
CA GLU A 165 -8.99 18.94 -7.01
C GLU A 165 -8.93 17.49 -7.49
N LEU A 166 -8.53 16.54 -6.63
CA LEU A 166 -8.59 15.11 -6.90
C LEU A 166 -10.01 14.67 -7.23
N ILE A 167 -11.01 15.13 -6.46
CA ILE A 167 -12.43 14.86 -6.74
C ILE A 167 -12.81 15.39 -8.11
N GLY A 168 -12.40 16.62 -8.47
CA GLY A 168 -12.65 17.21 -9.78
C GLY A 168 -12.08 16.38 -10.93
N LEU A 169 -10.81 15.97 -10.80
CA LEU A 169 -10.13 15.13 -11.79
C LEU A 169 -10.78 13.74 -11.95
N LEU A 170 -11.19 13.14 -10.84
CA LEU A 170 -11.81 11.80 -10.83
C LEU A 170 -13.29 11.82 -11.22
N SER A 171 -13.96 12.99 -11.13
CA SER A 171 -15.38 13.17 -11.46
C SER A 171 -15.61 13.63 -12.89
N ALA A 172 -14.58 14.06 -13.62
CA ALA A 172 -14.73 14.54 -14.98
C ALA A 172 -15.44 13.47 -15.84
N PRO A 173 -16.55 13.80 -16.53
CA PRO A 173 -17.23 12.86 -17.39
C PRO A 173 -16.25 12.42 -18.47
N ASN A 174 -16.15 11.11 -18.67
CA ASN A 174 -15.42 10.55 -19.79
C ASN A 174 -16.10 11.07 -21.07
N ARG A 175 -15.57 12.10 -21.71
CA ARG A 175 -16.02 12.53 -23.01
C ARG A 175 -15.64 11.44 -24.01
N THR A 176 -16.46 10.39 -24.09
CA THR A 176 -16.46 9.53 -25.26
C THR A 176 -16.61 10.45 -26.45
N ALA A 177 -15.60 10.44 -27.32
CA ALA A 177 -15.61 11.18 -28.56
C ALA A 177 -16.92 10.89 -29.27
N GLY A 178 -17.84 11.87 -29.21
CA GLY A 178 -19.12 11.82 -29.89
C GLY A 178 -18.88 11.58 -31.36
N GLY A 179 -19.45 10.50 -31.87
CA GLY A 179 -19.34 10.12 -33.25
C GLY A 179 -19.61 11.31 -34.16
N ARG A 180 -18.66 11.64 -35.00
CA ARG A 180 -18.91 12.45 -36.18
C ARG A 180 -19.95 11.72 -37.02
N ARG A 181 -21.18 12.24 -37.02
CA ARG A 181 -22.17 11.89 -38.01
C ARG A 181 -21.61 12.35 -39.37
N PRO A 182 -21.51 11.51 -40.38
CA PRO A 182 -21.17 11.99 -41.73
C PRO A 182 -22.24 12.90 -42.25
N PRO A 183 -21.91 13.99 -42.98
CA PRO A 183 -22.88 14.79 -43.65
C PRO A 183 -23.50 13.95 -44.78
N GLY A 184 -24.84 13.95 -44.86
CA GLY A 184 -25.62 13.43 -45.95
C GLY A 184 -25.57 14.35 -47.18
#